data_b7894ebd894111d0c8a790813d42393c
#
_entry.id   b7894ebd894111d0c8a790813d42393c
#
_cell.length_a   1.000
_cell.length_b   1.000
_cell.length_c   1.000
_cell.angle_alpha   90.00
_cell.angle_beta   90.00
_cell.angle_gamma   90.00
#
_symmetry.space_group_name_H-M   'P 1'
#
loop_
_entity.id
_entity.type
_entity.pdbx_description
1 polymer ?
#
loop_
_entity_poly.entity_id
_entity_poly.type
_entity_poly.pdbx_seq_one_letter_code
_entity_poly.pdbx_strand_id
1 'polypeptide(L)'
;MAFDEAPAVVDGIRQISMSAPVLNASNPVFPFHLVRADLERVETAILEQARAFDPGVEGYVSYVCKTSGKRIRPALAVLAGGATGGTNEGHTRLSVILELVHIASLVHDDIMDGADIRRAQPTAVAKWGSSLSVLLGDSLFAYALELATEFEDTHVCRTIARASRDVCTGEILQTQRRFDFNLSVTDYLKMIEMKTAALFAAASELGARLNHQPESVQFALRDYGLKLGTAYQIYDDCLDIVGDEKTVGKTLRTDLARGKLTLPILYLLESATDAQKQKLNRMLLKGEPMDTTILAGIADYEGAVDRAVKFAQNMLVEARADLVCLNASPHKQALEDIVGYLHSLLDQCRAIH
;
A
#
# COMPACT_ATOMS: atom_id res chain seq x y z
N MET A 1 34.39 -27.88 25.31
CA MET A 1 34.73 -26.59 24.71
C MET A 1 33.68 -25.59 25.16
N ALA A 2 34.13 -24.55 25.83
CA ALA A 2 33.33 -23.66 26.64
C ALA A 2 32.33 -22.84 25.86
N PHE A 3 31.09 -22.75 26.37
CA PHE A 3 30.10 -21.75 25.97
C PHE A 3 30.45 -20.47 26.71
N ASP A 4 30.69 -19.41 25.95
CA ASP A 4 31.02 -18.09 26.47
C ASP A 4 29.72 -17.36 26.87
N GLU A 5 29.80 -16.71 28.04
CA GLU A 5 28.70 -16.09 28.76
C GLU A 5 28.19 -14.83 28.05
N ALA A 6 26.86 -14.65 28.04
CA ALA A 6 26.19 -13.42 27.63
C ALA A 6 26.44 -12.28 28.67
N PRO A 7 26.71 -11.05 28.22
CA PRO A 7 26.81 -9.92 29.14
C PRO A 7 25.44 -9.42 29.61
N ALA A 8 25.43 -9.04 30.88
CA ALA A 8 24.32 -8.57 31.69
C ALA A 8 23.55 -7.38 31.07
N VAL A 9 22.24 -7.45 31.22
CA VAL A 9 21.29 -6.34 30.97
C VAL A 9 21.56 -5.21 31.97
N VAL A 10 21.93 -4.05 31.51
CA VAL A 10 21.97 -2.80 32.28
C VAL A 10 20.69 -2.03 32.00
N ASP A 11 19.90 -1.81 33.03
CA ASP A 11 18.77 -0.92 33.10
C ASP A 11 19.14 0.48 32.64
N GLY A 12 18.41 0.98 31.66
CA GLY A 12 18.47 2.34 31.16
C GLY A 12 17.22 2.65 30.36
N ILE A 13 16.10 2.87 31.08
CA ILE A 13 14.90 3.48 30.46
C ILE A 13 15.27 4.89 30.02
N ARG A 14 15.79 5.04 28.82
CA ARG A 14 15.79 6.33 28.13
C ARG A 14 14.41 6.52 27.53
N GLN A 15 13.70 7.52 28.03
CA GLN A 15 12.56 8.13 27.37
C GLN A 15 12.97 8.42 25.92
N ILE A 16 12.50 7.59 24.99
CA ILE A 16 12.58 7.89 23.58
C ILE A 16 11.53 8.97 23.34
N SER A 17 11.97 10.21 23.37
CA SER A 17 11.24 11.32 22.81
C SER A 17 10.94 10.96 21.34
N MET A 18 9.69 10.62 21.05
CA MET A 18 9.19 10.52 19.70
C MET A 18 9.15 11.94 19.10
N SER A 19 10.30 12.44 18.65
CA SER A 19 10.31 13.55 17.71
C SER A 19 9.71 13.00 16.41
N ALA A 20 8.45 13.34 16.16
CA ALA A 20 7.86 13.21 14.83
C ALA A 20 8.84 13.83 13.80
N PRO A 21 9.07 13.20 12.63
CA PRO A 21 9.86 13.83 11.59
C PRO A 21 9.25 15.20 11.33
N VAL A 22 10.09 16.24 11.40
CA VAL A 22 9.72 17.62 11.02
C VAL A 22 9.38 17.56 9.53
N LEU A 23 8.10 17.39 9.24
CA LEU A 23 7.57 17.50 7.89
C LEU A 23 7.71 18.97 7.51
N ASN A 24 8.42 19.26 6.43
CA ASN A 24 8.49 20.59 5.83
C ASN A 24 7.07 21.13 5.67
N ALA A 25 6.86 22.38 6.02
CA ALA A 25 5.57 23.06 6.08
C ALA A 25 4.80 23.16 4.75
N SER A 26 5.30 22.55 3.68
CA SER A 26 4.70 22.47 2.36
C SER A 26 4.01 21.14 2.04
N ASN A 27 4.16 20.10 2.88
CA ASN A 27 3.48 18.82 2.65
C ASN A 27 2.20 18.74 3.48
N PRO A 28 1.02 18.61 2.85
CA PRO A 28 -0.23 18.42 3.57
C PRO A 28 -0.16 17.15 4.42
N VAL A 29 -0.51 17.26 5.69
CA VAL A 29 -0.54 16.13 6.62
C VAL A 29 -1.71 15.22 6.23
N PHE A 30 -1.46 13.91 6.10
CA PHE A 30 -2.51 12.92 5.85
C PHE A 30 -3.60 13.08 6.92
N PRO A 31 -4.89 13.19 6.57
CA PRO A 31 -5.95 13.63 7.50
C PRO A 31 -6.37 12.54 8.50
N PHE A 32 -5.40 11.94 9.21
CA PHE A 32 -5.64 10.91 10.22
C PHE A 32 -5.76 11.46 11.64
N HIS A 33 -5.75 12.78 11.81
CA HIS A 33 -5.87 13.39 13.14
C HIS A 33 -7.12 12.97 13.87
N LEU A 34 -8.25 12.79 13.14
CA LEU A 34 -9.54 12.38 13.71
C LEU A 34 -9.51 10.96 14.29
N VAL A 35 -8.77 10.06 13.67
CA VAL A 35 -8.70 8.63 14.06
C VAL A 35 -7.35 8.25 14.69
N ARG A 36 -6.58 9.24 15.12
CA ARG A 36 -5.24 9.01 15.68
C ARG A 36 -5.26 8.06 16.87
N ALA A 37 -6.18 8.26 17.80
CA ALA A 37 -6.31 7.42 18.99
C ALA A 37 -6.70 5.96 18.62
N ASP A 38 -7.52 5.80 17.58
CA ASP A 38 -7.86 4.47 17.05
C ASP A 38 -6.64 3.80 16.44
N LEU A 39 -5.86 4.53 15.64
CA LEU A 39 -4.64 4.01 15.01
C LEU A 39 -3.57 3.65 16.05
N GLU A 40 -3.43 4.40 17.14
CA GLU A 40 -2.54 4.06 18.26
C GLU A 40 -2.95 2.75 18.94
N ARG A 41 -4.28 2.50 19.10
CA ARG A 41 -4.80 1.21 19.58
C ARG A 41 -4.49 0.08 18.60
N VAL A 42 -4.68 0.32 17.30
CA VAL A 42 -4.37 -0.67 16.25
C VAL A 42 -2.87 -1.02 16.25
N GLU A 43 -1.98 -0.03 16.36
CA GLU A 43 -0.52 -0.27 16.45
C GLU A 43 -0.18 -1.16 17.65
N THR A 44 -0.73 -0.86 18.82
CA THR A 44 -0.53 -1.66 20.02
C THR A 44 -1.04 -3.08 19.79
N ALA A 45 -2.25 -3.22 19.25
CA ALA A 45 -2.86 -4.52 18.98
C ALA A 45 -2.06 -5.34 17.94
N ILE A 46 -1.50 -4.72 16.89
CA ILE A 46 -0.64 -5.41 15.91
C ILE A 46 0.60 -6.00 16.59
N LEU A 47 1.25 -5.22 17.46
CA LEU A 47 2.44 -5.68 18.16
C LEU A 47 2.14 -6.82 19.14
N GLU A 48 0.95 -6.80 19.74
CA GLU A 48 0.50 -7.87 20.65
C GLU A 48 0.23 -9.19 19.92
N GLN A 49 -0.14 -9.14 18.61
CA GLN A 49 -0.35 -10.36 17.83
C GLN A 49 0.89 -11.24 17.72
N ALA A 50 2.09 -10.67 17.83
CA ALA A 50 3.32 -11.46 17.80
C ALA A 50 3.37 -12.52 18.94
N ARG A 51 2.73 -12.23 20.08
CA ARG A 51 2.67 -13.14 21.25
C ARG A 51 1.76 -14.36 21.04
N ALA A 52 0.93 -14.35 19.99
CA ALA A 52 0.09 -15.50 19.63
C ALA A 52 0.88 -16.61 18.92
N PHE A 53 2.10 -16.31 18.48
CA PHE A 53 2.97 -17.27 17.82
C PHE A 53 3.85 -18.02 18.83
N ASP A 54 4.40 -19.17 18.39
CA ASP A 54 5.38 -19.90 19.17
C ASP A 54 6.53 -18.98 19.61
N PRO A 55 7.05 -19.09 20.86
CA PRO A 55 8.16 -18.24 21.34
C PRO A 55 9.38 -18.22 20.42
N GLY A 56 9.65 -19.32 19.68
CA GLY A 56 10.71 -19.37 18.67
C GLY A 56 10.41 -18.56 17.41
N VAL A 57 9.17 -18.17 17.16
CA VAL A 57 8.71 -17.42 15.99
C VAL A 57 8.37 -15.97 16.34
N GLU A 58 7.98 -15.70 17.59
CA GLU A 58 7.55 -14.36 18.07
C GLU A 58 8.50 -13.24 17.65
N GLY A 59 9.82 -13.46 17.76
CA GLY A 59 10.84 -12.46 17.43
C GLY A 59 10.82 -12.04 15.96
N TYR A 60 10.54 -12.96 15.04
CA TYR A 60 10.44 -12.70 13.60
C TYR A 60 9.17 -11.90 13.27
N VAL A 61 8.04 -12.33 13.82
CA VAL A 61 6.75 -11.65 13.66
C VAL A 61 6.81 -10.24 14.23
N SER A 62 7.32 -10.09 15.46
CA SER A 62 7.51 -8.79 16.11
C SER A 62 8.37 -7.84 15.27
N TYR A 63 9.41 -8.34 14.62
CA TYR A 63 10.27 -7.52 13.77
C TYR A 63 9.53 -6.92 12.58
N VAL A 64 8.80 -7.74 11.81
CA VAL A 64 8.09 -7.24 10.63
C VAL A 64 6.88 -6.39 11.00
N CYS A 65 6.21 -6.68 12.11
CA CYS A 65 5.10 -5.87 12.63
C CYS A 65 5.53 -4.49 13.15
N LYS A 66 6.78 -4.33 13.63
CA LYS A 66 7.34 -3.04 14.05
C LYS A 66 7.62 -2.09 12.88
N THR A 67 7.59 -2.58 11.65
CA THR A 67 7.85 -1.74 10.48
C THR A 67 6.76 -0.69 10.36
N SER A 68 7.09 0.56 10.68
CA SER A 68 6.16 1.68 10.63
C SER A 68 5.61 1.90 9.21
N GLY A 69 4.32 2.22 9.09
CA GLY A 69 3.66 2.51 7.82
C GLY A 69 2.66 3.66 7.93
N LYS A 70 2.12 4.07 6.80
CA LYS A 70 1.09 5.13 6.76
C LYS A 70 -0.25 4.68 7.36
N ARG A 71 -0.45 3.38 7.59
CA ARG A 71 -1.67 2.77 8.15
C ARG A 71 -2.95 3.20 7.44
N ILE A 72 -2.90 3.35 6.11
CA ILE A 72 -4.05 3.83 5.32
C ILE A 72 -5.23 2.85 5.41
N ARG A 73 -4.99 1.54 5.33
CA ARG A 73 -6.04 0.52 5.39
C ARG A 73 -6.74 0.49 6.75
N PRO A 74 -6.04 0.46 7.88
CA PRO A 74 -6.62 0.70 9.19
C PRO A 74 -7.43 1.99 9.28
N ALA A 75 -6.87 3.10 8.80
CA ALA A 75 -7.56 4.40 8.83
C ALA A 75 -8.89 4.37 8.05
N LEU A 76 -8.90 3.73 6.87
CA LEU A 76 -10.13 3.58 6.07
C LEU A 76 -11.20 2.74 6.79
N ALA A 77 -10.82 1.64 7.43
CA ALA A 77 -11.76 0.81 8.17
C ALA A 77 -12.39 1.59 9.34
N VAL A 78 -11.57 2.31 10.10
CA VAL A 78 -12.02 3.13 11.23
C VAL A 78 -12.86 4.32 10.76
N LEU A 79 -12.44 5.03 9.70
CA LEU A 79 -13.19 6.18 9.15
C LEU A 79 -14.54 5.75 8.56
N ALA A 80 -14.58 4.64 7.82
CA ALA A 80 -15.83 4.08 7.30
C ALA A 80 -16.78 3.68 8.44
N GLY A 81 -16.25 3.04 9.50
CA GLY A 81 -17.02 2.75 10.71
C GLY A 81 -17.55 4.01 11.37
N GLY A 82 -16.68 5.00 11.59
CA GLY A 82 -17.06 6.28 12.20
C GLY A 82 -18.12 7.05 11.41
N ALA A 83 -18.04 7.00 10.07
CA ALA A 83 -19.01 7.65 9.18
C ALA A 83 -20.38 6.94 9.12
N THR A 84 -20.44 5.69 9.60
CA THR A 84 -21.63 4.83 9.46
C THR A 84 -22.26 4.38 10.79
N GLY A 85 -21.81 4.89 11.92
CA GLY A 85 -22.44 4.57 13.21
C GLY A 85 -21.49 4.60 14.41
N GLY A 86 -20.19 4.78 14.17
CA GLY A 86 -19.17 4.80 15.19
C GLY A 86 -18.19 3.62 15.10
N THR A 87 -17.15 3.66 15.90
CA THR A 87 -16.14 2.60 15.97
C THR A 87 -16.33 1.75 17.22
N ASN A 88 -15.97 0.48 17.12
CA ASN A 88 -15.98 -0.48 18.21
C ASN A 88 -14.76 -1.40 18.08
N GLU A 89 -14.65 -2.38 19.00
CA GLU A 89 -13.54 -3.33 19.04
C GLU A 89 -13.39 -4.16 17.75
N GLY A 90 -14.51 -4.44 17.06
CA GLY A 90 -14.51 -5.11 15.77
C GLY A 90 -13.76 -4.33 14.69
N HIS A 91 -13.84 -2.97 14.70
CA HIS A 91 -13.10 -2.14 13.76
C HIS A 91 -11.58 -2.17 14.04
N THR A 92 -11.19 -2.21 15.32
CA THR A 92 -9.77 -2.38 15.70
C THR A 92 -9.25 -3.74 15.22
N ARG A 93 -10.01 -4.83 15.49
CA ARG A 93 -9.66 -6.19 15.04
C ARG A 93 -9.59 -6.27 13.51
N LEU A 94 -10.57 -5.73 12.79
CA LEU A 94 -10.54 -5.64 11.33
C LEU A 94 -9.29 -4.93 10.82
N SER A 95 -8.93 -3.80 11.44
CA SER A 95 -7.75 -3.01 11.09
C SER A 95 -6.44 -3.80 11.29
N VAL A 96 -6.35 -4.58 12.37
CA VAL A 96 -5.22 -5.50 12.63
C VAL A 96 -5.12 -6.54 11.52
N ILE A 97 -6.22 -7.21 11.20
CA ILE A 97 -6.25 -8.26 10.16
C ILE A 97 -5.79 -7.71 8.81
N LEU A 98 -6.34 -6.58 8.38
CA LEU A 98 -5.98 -5.95 7.11
C LEU A 98 -4.50 -5.57 7.05
N GLU A 99 -3.96 -5.10 8.17
CA GLU A 99 -2.55 -4.73 8.24
C GLU A 99 -1.64 -5.97 8.27
N LEU A 100 -2.02 -7.05 8.95
CA LEU A 100 -1.29 -8.33 8.91
C LEU A 100 -1.23 -8.91 7.50
N VAL A 101 -2.36 -8.91 6.76
CA VAL A 101 -2.38 -9.29 5.34
C VAL A 101 -1.42 -8.41 4.52
N HIS A 102 -1.44 -7.10 4.76
CA HIS A 102 -0.54 -6.19 4.08
C HIS A 102 0.94 -6.42 4.43
N ILE A 103 1.26 -6.63 5.71
CA ILE A 103 2.64 -6.94 6.16
C ILE A 103 3.13 -8.24 5.50
N ALA A 104 2.28 -9.28 5.48
CA ALA A 104 2.59 -10.54 4.81
C ALA A 104 2.91 -10.34 3.33
N SER A 105 2.09 -9.55 2.60
CA SER A 105 2.35 -9.24 1.19
C SER A 105 3.67 -8.50 1.01
N LEU A 106 4.01 -7.54 1.89
CA LEU A 106 5.28 -6.83 1.83
C LEU A 106 6.50 -7.74 2.07
N VAL A 107 6.39 -8.72 2.98
CA VAL A 107 7.45 -9.72 3.20
C VAL A 107 7.70 -10.55 1.95
N HIS A 108 6.64 -10.96 1.25
CA HIS A 108 6.77 -11.69 -0.02
C HIS A 108 7.28 -10.80 -1.16
N ASP A 109 6.79 -9.56 -1.27
CA ASP A 109 7.26 -8.58 -2.25
C ASP A 109 8.77 -8.33 -2.12
N ASP A 110 9.29 -8.21 -0.90
CA ASP A 110 10.72 -8.02 -0.64
C ASP A 110 11.58 -9.18 -1.19
N ILE A 111 11.05 -10.41 -1.13
CA ILE A 111 11.73 -11.58 -1.71
C ILE A 111 11.74 -11.49 -3.24
N MET A 112 10.58 -11.23 -3.84
CA MET A 112 10.42 -11.19 -5.30
C MET A 112 11.17 -10.02 -5.95
N ASP A 113 11.29 -8.91 -5.22
CA ASP A 113 12.00 -7.72 -5.65
C ASP A 113 13.50 -7.74 -5.26
N GLY A 114 13.95 -8.72 -4.46
CA GLY A 114 15.34 -8.78 -3.97
C GLY A 114 15.71 -7.54 -3.17
N ALA A 115 14.77 -7.03 -2.37
CA ALA A 115 14.95 -5.79 -1.63
C ALA A 115 15.72 -6.02 -0.32
N ASP A 116 16.86 -5.36 -0.14
CA ASP A 116 17.66 -5.45 1.08
C ASP A 116 17.16 -4.54 2.19
N ILE A 117 16.57 -3.40 1.84
CA ILE A 117 16.14 -2.35 2.76
C ILE A 117 14.70 -1.94 2.48
N ARG A 118 13.89 -1.84 3.53
CA ARG A 118 12.55 -1.26 3.52
C ARG A 118 12.39 -0.28 4.70
N ARG A 119 11.98 0.97 4.41
CA ARG A 119 11.78 2.01 5.44
C ARG A 119 12.99 2.18 6.37
N ALA A 120 14.17 2.26 5.77
CA ALA A 120 15.47 2.41 6.46
C ALA A 120 15.84 1.23 7.40
N GLN A 121 15.19 0.07 7.27
CA GLN A 121 15.53 -1.15 8.03
C GLN A 121 15.80 -2.31 7.06
N PRO A 122 16.69 -3.26 7.41
CA PRO A 122 16.86 -4.47 6.64
C PRO A 122 15.54 -5.24 6.49
N THR A 123 15.30 -5.79 5.29
CA THR A 123 14.13 -6.65 5.07
C THR A 123 14.27 -7.99 5.77
N ALA A 124 13.16 -8.74 5.90
CA ALA A 124 13.20 -10.10 6.42
C ALA A 124 14.13 -11.00 5.58
N VAL A 125 14.07 -10.85 4.25
CA VAL A 125 14.90 -11.65 3.34
C VAL A 125 16.39 -11.33 3.49
N ALA A 126 16.75 -10.07 3.68
CA ALA A 126 18.13 -9.66 3.92
C ALA A 126 18.69 -10.20 5.24
N LYS A 127 17.83 -10.32 6.28
CA LYS A 127 18.26 -10.80 7.61
C LYS A 127 18.28 -12.30 7.72
N TRP A 128 17.31 -13.01 7.16
CA TRP A 128 17.06 -14.42 7.46
C TRP A 128 16.96 -15.30 6.19
N GLY A 129 17.09 -14.71 5.01
CA GLY A 129 17.01 -15.43 3.74
C GLY A 129 15.59 -15.74 3.29
N SER A 130 15.49 -16.17 2.02
CA SER A 130 14.19 -16.32 1.35
C SER A 130 13.30 -17.39 1.98
N SER A 131 13.85 -18.54 2.38
CA SER A 131 13.05 -19.66 2.91
C SER A 131 12.29 -19.28 4.18
N LEU A 132 12.96 -18.60 5.13
CA LEU A 132 12.31 -18.18 6.37
C LEU A 132 11.30 -17.06 6.08
N SER A 133 11.62 -16.14 5.18
CA SER A 133 10.73 -15.02 4.83
C SER A 133 9.45 -15.51 4.13
N VAL A 134 9.52 -16.54 3.28
CA VAL A 134 8.30 -17.16 2.69
C VAL A 134 7.41 -17.70 3.81
N LEU A 135 7.96 -18.53 4.71
CA LEU A 135 7.20 -19.12 5.81
C LEU A 135 6.64 -18.06 6.77
N LEU A 136 7.38 -16.97 6.99
CA LEU A 136 6.92 -15.86 7.83
C LEU A 136 5.71 -15.16 7.21
N GLY A 137 5.75 -14.87 5.91
CA GLY A 137 4.62 -14.29 5.18
C GLY A 137 3.39 -15.21 5.18
N ASP A 138 3.60 -16.51 4.92
CA ASP A 138 2.53 -17.53 4.95
C ASP A 138 1.89 -17.63 6.34
N SER A 139 2.71 -17.60 7.41
CA SER A 139 2.22 -17.66 8.78
C SER A 139 1.37 -16.43 9.13
N LEU A 140 1.78 -15.23 8.69
CA LEU A 140 1.01 -14.00 8.87
C LEU A 140 -0.32 -14.03 8.11
N PHE A 141 -0.33 -14.53 6.86
CA PHE A 141 -1.56 -14.70 6.09
C PHE A 141 -2.53 -15.69 6.77
N ALA A 142 -2.00 -16.85 7.19
CA ALA A 142 -2.80 -17.86 7.88
C ALA A 142 -3.41 -17.31 9.16
N TYR A 143 -2.60 -16.62 9.97
CA TYR A 143 -3.04 -16.02 11.22
C TYR A 143 -4.06 -14.89 11.01
N ALA A 144 -3.88 -14.04 10.02
CA ALA A 144 -4.87 -13.03 9.67
C ALA A 144 -6.24 -13.65 9.29
N LEU A 145 -6.23 -14.78 8.57
CA LEU A 145 -7.45 -15.51 8.26
C LEU A 145 -8.06 -16.17 9.49
N GLU A 146 -7.27 -16.73 10.41
CA GLU A 146 -7.72 -17.26 11.68
C GLU A 146 -8.46 -16.17 12.47
N LEU A 147 -7.86 -14.99 12.67
CA LEU A 147 -8.52 -13.86 13.33
C LEU A 147 -9.82 -13.44 12.62
N ALA A 148 -9.87 -13.53 11.30
CA ALA A 148 -11.07 -13.20 10.54
C ALA A 148 -12.22 -14.19 10.80
N THR A 149 -11.94 -15.44 11.19
CA THR A 149 -12.96 -16.43 11.53
C THR A 149 -13.63 -16.18 12.88
N GLU A 150 -13.04 -15.33 13.73
CA GLU A 150 -13.63 -14.94 15.01
C GLU A 150 -14.83 -14.00 14.90
N PHE A 151 -15.04 -13.40 13.71
CA PHE A 151 -16.25 -12.64 13.45
C PHE A 151 -17.44 -13.59 13.23
N GLU A 152 -18.56 -13.35 13.91
CA GLU A 152 -19.80 -14.11 13.73
C GLU A 152 -20.32 -13.99 12.29
N ASP A 153 -20.15 -12.83 11.68
CA ASP A 153 -20.49 -12.58 10.29
C ASP A 153 -19.45 -13.18 9.34
N THR A 154 -19.75 -14.33 8.77
CA THR A 154 -18.88 -15.03 7.82
C THR A 154 -18.54 -14.23 6.56
N HIS A 155 -19.29 -13.15 6.25
CA HIS A 155 -18.96 -12.26 5.15
C HIS A 155 -17.63 -11.54 5.39
N VAL A 156 -17.31 -11.19 6.65
CA VAL A 156 -16.03 -10.54 7.00
C VAL A 156 -14.86 -11.45 6.58
N CYS A 157 -14.85 -12.70 7.06
CA CYS A 157 -13.80 -13.66 6.69
C CYS A 157 -13.75 -13.91 5.18
N ARG A 158 -14.89 -14.05 4.51
CA ARG A 158 -14.97 -14.26 3.07
C ARG A 158 -14.41 -13.08 2.27
N THR A 159 -14.69 -11.84 2.68
CA THR A 159 -14.20 -10.63 2.02
C THR A 159 -12.70 -10.50 2.19
N ILE A 160 -12.17 -10.75 3.40
CA ILE A 160 -10.72 -10.72 3.68
C ILE A 160 -9.99 -11.80 2.88
N ALA A 161 -10.52 -13.04 2.86
CA ALA A 161 -9.93 -14.14 2.09
C ALA A 161 -9.91 -13.84 0.59
N ARG A 162 -10.99 -13.23 0.06
CA ARG A 162 -11.05 -12.79 -1.33
C ARG A 162 -10.01 -11.71 -1.62
N ALA A 163 -9.92 -10.66 -0.79
CA ALA A 163 -8.94 -9.60 -0.95
C ALA A 163 -7.50 -10.14 -0.88
N SER A 164 -7.21 -11.06 0.05
CA SER A 164 -5.90 -11.72 0.16
C SER A 164 -5.54 -12.49 -1.11
N ARG A 165 -6.49 -13.29 -1.64
CA ARG A 165 -6.32 -14.01 -2.91
C ARG A 165 -6.07 -13.04 -4.07
N ASP A 166 -6.82 -11.94 -4.13
CA ASP A 166 -6.71 -10.95 -5.19
C ASP A 166 -5.35 -10.25 -5.14
N VAL A 167 -4.83 -9.91 -3.94
CA VAL A 167 -3.46 -9.37 -3.77
C VAL A 167 -2.41 -10.33 -4.36
N CYS A 168 -2.46 -11.60 -3.99
CA CYS A 168 -1.53 -12.60 -4.54
C CYS A 168 -1.69 -12.76 -6.06
N THR A 169 -2.93 -12.80 -6.56
CA THR A 169 -3.19 -12.92 -8.01
C THR A 169 -2.67 -11.71 -8.76
N GLY A 170 -2.87 -10.48 -8.25
CA GLY A 170 -2.36 -9.26 -8.84
C GLY A 170 -0.84 -9.27 -8.96
N GLU A 171 -0.13 -9.75 -7.91
CA GLU A 171 1.33 -9.88 -7.93
C GLU A 171 1.84 -10.92 -8.92
N ILE A 172 1.16 -12.07 -9.01
CA ILE A 172 1.48 -13.10 -10.00
C ILE A 172 1.33 -12.54 -11.42
N LEU A 173 0.22 -11.86 -11.70
CA LEU A 173 -0.03 -11.24 -13.01
C LEU A 173 1.03 -10.17 -13.33
N GLN A 174 1.36 -9.30 -12.37
CA GLN A 174 2.40 -8.28 -12.55
C GLN A 174 3.76 -8.92 -12.86
N THR A 175 4.12 -9.99 -12.15
CA THR A 175 5.37 -10.71 -12.38
C THR A 175 5.42 -11.37 -13.75
N GLN A 176 4.31 -11.97 -14.22
CA GLN A 176 4.20 -12.57 -15.55
C GLN A 176 4.29 -11.55 -16.69
N ARG A 177 3.89 -10.30 -16.43
CA ARG A 177 3.85 -9.22 -17.41
C ARG A 177 5.09 -8.30 -17.36
N ARG A 178 6.13 -8.67 -16.62
CA ARG A 178 7.41 -7.93 -16.65
C ARG A 178 7.98 -7.93 -18.06
N PHE A 179 8.43 -6.76 -18.52
CA PHE A 179 8.97 -6.52 -19.88
C PHE A 179 7.96 -6.79 -21.03
N ASP A 180 6.67 -6.87 -20.76
CA ASP A 180 5.65 -7.07 -21.78
C ASP A 180 5.19 -5.72 -22.38
N PHE A 181 5.82 -5.30 -23.46
CA PHE A 181 5.51 -4.05 -24.17
C PHE A 181 4.11 -4.03 -24.84
N ASN A 182 3.39 -5.16 -24.83
CA ASN A 182 2.02 -5.27 -25.30
C ASN A 182 1.00 -5.22 -24.16
N LEU A 183 1.45 -4.92 -22.92
CA LEU A 183 0.57 -4.75 -21.78
C LEU A 183 -0.44 -3.63 -22.06
N SER A 184 -1.74 -3.96 -21.98
CA SER A 184 -2.79 -2.96 -22.15
C SER A 184 -3.01 -2.17 -20.86
N VAL A 185 -3.51 -0.92 -20.98
CA VAL A 185 -3.92 -0.11 -19.82
C VAL A 185 -4.98 -0.85 -18.99
N THR A 186 -5.91 -1.58 -19.65
CA THR A 186 -6.94 -2.37 -18.97
C THR A 186 -6.34 -3.49 -18.12
N ASP A 187 -5.35 -4.22 -18.65
CA ASP A 187 -4.67 -5.29 -17.89
C ASP A 187 -3.85 -4.71 -16.72
N TYR A 188 -3.18 -3.57 -16.95
CA TYR A 188 -2.47 -2.86 -15.89
C TYR A 188 -3.43 -2.44 -14.76
N LEU A 189 -4.56 -1.80 -15.09
CA LEU A 189 -5.55 -1.38 -14.08
C LEU A 189 -6.06 -2.57 -13.29
N LYS A 190 -6.41 -3.68 -13.95
CA LYS A 190 -6.82 -4.92 -13.29
C LYS A 190 -5.76 -5.43 -12.31
N MET A 191 -4.47 -5.39 -12.67
CA MET A 191 -3.39 -5.84 -11.80
C MET A 191 -3.28 -4.97 -10.54
N ILE A 192 -3.30 -3.63 -10.66
CA ILE A 192 -3.18 -2.74 -9.51
C ILE A 192 -4.45 -2.71 -8.66
N GLU A 193 -5.63 -2.89 -9.24
CA GLU A 193 -6.88 -3.10 -8.50
C GLU A 193 -6.78 -4.32 -7.60
N MET A 194 -6.30 -5.43 -8.13
CA MET A 194 -6.13 -6.67 -7.36
C MET A 194 -4.99 -6.54 -6.33
N LYS A 195 -3.81 -6.09 -6.74
CA LYS A 195 -2.62 -6.04 -5.86
C LYS A 195 -2.77 -5.03 -4.73
N THR A 196 -3.31 -3.86 -5.00
CA THR A 196 -3.32 -2.72 -4.07
C THR A 196 -4.72 -2.34 -3.61
N ALA A 197 -5.65 -2.11 -4.53
CA ALA A 197 -6.95 -1.53 -4.21
C ALA A 197 -7.91 -2.52 -3.53
N ALA A 198 -7.75 -3.83 -3.72
CA ALA A 198 -8.61 -4.85 -3.10
C ALA A 198 -8.67 -4.74 -1.56
N LEU A 199 -7.54 -4.45 -0.90
CA LEU A 199 -7.52 -4.25 0.56
C LEU A 199 -8.08 -2.89 0.98
N PHE A 200 -7.99 -1.86 0.16
CA PHE A 200 -8.66 -0.57 0.40
C PHE A 200 -10.18 -0.73 0.31
N ALA A 201 -10.64 -1.45 -0.69
CA ALA A 201 -12.05 -1.78 -0.88
C ALA A 201 -12.61 -2.59 0.30
N ALA A 202 -11.91 -3.65 0.71
CA ALA A 202 -12.29 -4.47 1.86
C ALA A 202 -12.32 -3.66 3.17
N ALA A 203 -11.35 -2.77 3.40
CA ALA A 203 -11.32 -1.91 4.58
C ALA A 203 -12.55 -1.01 4.66
N SER A 204 -12.90 -0.34 3.57
CA SER A 204 -14.01 0.59 3.51
C SER A 204 -15.37 -0.13 3.57
N GLU A 205 -15.55 -1.24 2.83
CA GLU A 205 -16.76 -2.07 2.86
C GLU A 205 -17.04 -2.61 4.26
N LEU A 206 -16.04 -3.29 4.84
CA LEU A 206 -16.19 -3.97 6.12
C LEU A 206 -16.32 -3.00 7.29
N GLY A 207 -15.71 -1.80 7.20
CA GLY A 207 -15.94 -0.75 8.18
C GLY A 207 -17.42 -0.35 8.31
N ALA A 208 -18.15 -0.24 7.20
CA ALA A 208 -19.60 0.00 7.20
C ALA A 208 -20.40 -1.25 7.61
N ARG A 209 -19.95 -2.43 7.19
CA ARG A 209 -20.64 -3.69 7.50
C ARG A 209 -20.67 -4.00 8.99
N LEU A 210 -19.62 -3.72 9.72
CA LEU A 210 -19.57 -3.89 11.19
C LEU A 210 -20.58 -3.02 11.93
N ASN A 211 -21.13 -1.99 11.30
CA ASN A 211 -22.22 -1.18 11.78
C ASN A 211 -23.58 -1.56 11.17
N HIS A 212 -23.69 -2.77 10.58
CA HIS A 212 -24.90 -3.30 10.00
C HIS A 212 -25.57 -2.38 8.97
N GLN A 213 -24.78 -1.62 8.22
CA GLN A 213 -25.29 -0.74 7.17
C GLN A 213 -25.94 -1.53 6.03
N PRO A 214 -26.91 -0.94 5.29
CA PRO A 214 -27.45 -1.54 4.08
C PRO A 214 -26.35 -1.88 3.05
N GLU A 215 -26.56 -2.95 2.25
CA GLU A 215 -25.62 -3.35 1.22
C GLU A 215 -25.27 -2.24 0.25
N SER A 216 -26.23 -1.35 -0.07
CA SER A 216 -25.97 -0.18 -0.94
C SER A 216 -24.91 0.77 -0.39
N VAL A 217 -24.87 0.97 0.93
CA VAL A 217 -23.84 1.79 1.60
C VAL A 217 -22.51 1.03 1.64
N GLN A 218 -22.55 -0.29 1.94
CA GLN A 218 -21.35 -1.12 1.94
C GLN A 218 -20.69 -1.13 0.55
N PHE A 219 -21.47 -1.29 -0.53
CA PHE A 219 -20.96 -1.30 -1.91
C PHE A 219 -20.42 0.08 -2.34
N ALA A 220 -21.10 1.17 -1.96
CA ALA A 220 -20.59 2.51 -2.23
C ALA A 220 -19.21 2.74 -1.57
N LEU A 221 -19.05 2.32 -0.30
CA LEU A 221 -17.76 2.42 0.39
C LEU A 221 -16.71 1.46 -0.17
N ARG A 222 -17.10 0.26 -0.62
CA ARG A 222 -16.21 -0.61 -1.36
C ARG A 222 -15.68 0.05 -2.64
N ASP A 223 -16.57 0.64 -3.43
CA ASP A 223 -16.22 1.29 -4.70
C ASP A 223 -15.37 2.55 -4.44
N TYR A 224 -15.67 3.32 -3.39
CA TYR A 224 -14.79 4.38 -2.89
C TYR A 224 -13.37 3.85 -2.60
N GLY A 225 -13.26 2.79 -1.80
CA GLY A 225 -11.98 2.20 -1.44
C GLY A 225 -11.21 1.66 -2.66
N LEU A 226 -11.92 1.01 -3.60
CA LEU A 226 -11.32 0.51 -4.83
C LEU A 226 -10.72 1.65 -5.67
N LYS A 227 -11.49 2.69 -5.95
CA LYS A 227 -11.05 3.84 -6.74
C LYS A 227 -9.93 4.61 -6.05
N LEU A 228 -10.04 4.83 -4.74
CA LEU A 228 -8.98 5.48 -3.95
C LEU A 228 -7.68 4.68 -3.97
N GLY A 229 -7.75 3.35 -3.79
CA GLY A 229 -6.58 2.47 -3.80
C GLY A 229 -5.92 2.39 -5.16
N THR A 230 -6.71 2.37 -6.24
CA THR A 230 -6.20 2.40 -7.62
C THR A 230 -5.52 3.73 -7.92
N ALA A 231 -6.14 4.86 -7.57
CA ALA A 231 -5.53 6.19 -7.73
C ALA A 231 -4.25 6.35 -6.89
N TYR A 232 -4.23 5.77 -5.69
CA TYR A 232 -3.04 5.76 -4.83
C TYR A 232 -1.88 4.98 -5.45
N GLN A 233 -2.15 3.83 -6.09
CA GLN A 233 -1.11 3.07 -6.80
C GLN A 233 -0.60 3.85 -8.02
N ILE A 234 -1.48 4.47 -8.81
CA ILE A 234 -1.06 5.29 -9.95
C ILE A 234 -0.19 6.48 -9.47
N TYR A 235 -0.54 7.08 -8.32
CA TYR A 235 0.32 8.10 -7.70
C TYR A 235 1.71 7.55 -7.35
N ASP A 236 1.79 6.37 -6.72
CA ASP A 236 3.08 5.76 -6.35
C ASP A 236 3.92 5.44 -7.59
N ASP A 237 3.29 4.98 -8.66
CA ASP A 237 3.90 4.70 -9.96
C ASP A 237 4.40 5.99 -10.65
N CYS A 238 3.63 7.08 -10.61
CA CYS A 238 4.09 8.39 -11.09
C CYS A 238 5.28 8.87 -10.27
N LEU A 239 5.19 8.77 -8.95
CA LEU A 239 6.24 9.21 -8.03
C LEU A 239 7.55 8.41 -8.24
N ASP A 240 7.49 7.12 -8.58
CA ASP A 240 8.67 6.32 -8.90
C ASP A 240 9.44 6.87 -10.10
N ILE A 241 8.75 7.47 -11.04
CA ILE A 241 9.35 8.00 -12.27
C ILE A 241 9.83 9.45 -12.09
N VAL A 242 8.96 10.34 -11.56
CA VAL A 242 9.21 11.78 -11.53
C VAL A 242 9.85 12.27 -10.23
N GLY A 243 9.78 11.47 -9.16
CA GLY A 243 10.19 11.88 -7.82
C GLY A 243 11.68 12.21 -7.71
N ASP A 244 12.00 13.03 -6.70
CA ASP A 244 13.37 13.26 -6.25
C ASP A 244 13.66 12.39 -5.02
N GLU A 245 14.69 11.55 -5.11
CA GLU A 245 15.06 10.56 -4.06
C GLU A 245 15.35 11.22 -2.72
N LYS A 246 15.91 12.44 -2.72
CA LYS A 246 16.22 13.18 -1.50
C LYS A 246 14.96 13.63 -0.77
N THR A 247 13.94 14.02 -1.54
CA THR A 247 12.66 14.49 -1.00
C THR A 247 11.78 13.32 -0.58
N VAL A 248 11.78 12.24 -1.37
CA VAL A 248 10.91 11.06 -1.15
C VAL A 248 11.50 10.10 -0.11
N GLY A 249 12.83 10.08 0.04
CA GLY A 249 13.51 9.22 1.02
C GLY A 249 13.51 7.72 0.66
N LYS A 250 13.27 7.37 -0.62
CA LYS A 250 13.39 6.00 -1.16
C LYS A 250 14.11 6.03 -2.50
N THR A 251 14.71 4.90 -2.89
CA THR A 251 15.22 4.70 -4.24
C THR A 251 14.06 4.73 -5.24
N LEU A 252 14.20 5.49 -6.31
CA LEU A 252 13.20 5.66 -7.36
C LEU A 252 13.66 5.00 -8.66
N ARG A 253 12.78 4.98 -9.67
CA ARG A 253 13.02 4.40 -11.00
C ARG A 253 13.31 2.90 -10.97
N THR A 254 12.86 2.24 -9.90
CA THR A 254 13.08 0.80 -9.69
C THR A 254 12.07 -0.06 -10.43
N ASP A 255 10.86 0.42 -10.64
CA ASP A 255 9.80 -0.33 -11.30
C ASP A 255 10.15 -0.61 -12.77
N LEU A 256 10.55 0.43 -13.50
CA LEU A 256 10.94 0.29 -14.89
C LEU A 256 12.20 -0.59 -15.05
N ALA A 257 13.20 -0.41 -14.16
CA ALA A 257 14.42 -1.25 -14.17
C ALA A 257 14.10 -2.73 -13.94
N ARG A 258 13.03 -3.04 -13.21
CA ARG A 258 12.52 -4.41 -12.99
C ARG A 258 11.54 -4.88 -14.06
N GLY A 259 11.32 -4.10 -15.11
CA GLY A 259 10.42 -4.41 -16.21
C GLY A 259 8.94 -4.24 -15.88
N LYS A 260 8.59 -3.54 -14.78
CA LYS A 260 7.21 -3.18 -14.46
C LYS A 260 6.81 -1.97 -15.31
N LEU A 261 5.93 -2.17 -16.29
CA LEU A 261 5.43 -1.10 -17.14
C LEU A 261 4.21 -0.46 -16.44
N THR A 262 4.44 0.70 -15.84
CA THR A 262 3.43 1.45 -15.10
C THR A 262 2.63 2.38 -16.01
N LEU A 263 1.52 2.95 -15.54
CA LEU A 263 0.61 3.74 -16.37
C LEU A 263 1.30 4.87 -17.16
N PRO A 264 2.20 5.67 -16.55
CA PRO A 264 2.94 6.69 -17.32
C PRO A 264 3.76 6.10 -18.46
N ILE A 265 4.40 4.94 -18.23
CA ILE A 265 5.18 4.25 -19.25
C ILE A 265 4.28 3.68 -20.35
N LEU A 266 3.12 3.13 -20.02
CA LEU A 266 2.15 2.66 -21.02
C LEU A 266 1.67 3.81 -21.93
N TYR A 267 1.38 4.97 -21.35
CA TYR A 267 1.01 6.16 -22.14
C TYR A 267 2.18 6.72 -22.96
N LEU A 268 3.41 6.65 -22.44
CA LEU A 268 4.61 6.99 -23.23
C LEU A 268 4.73 6.05 -24.45
N LEU A 269 4.53 4.76 -24.25
CA LEU A 269 4.57 3.76 -25.33
C LEU A 269 3.45 3.96 -26.36
N GLU A 270 2.26 4.40 -25.95
CA GLU A 270 1.19 4.73 -26.89
C GLU A 270 1.57 5.87 -27.83
N SER A 271 2.27 6.90 -27.35
CA SER A 271 2.72 8.04 -28.15
C SER A 271 3.99 7.77 -28.96
N ALA A 272 4.73 6.70 -28.62
CA ALA A 272 6.02 6.38 -29.24
C ALA A 272 5.86 5.66 -30.60
N THR A 273 6.74 5.99 -31.53
CA THR A 273 6.90 5.25 -32.80
C THR A 273 7.50 3.86 -32.55
N ASP A 274 7.36 2.94 -33.51
CA ASP A 274 7.94 1.59 -33.38
C ASP A 274 9.45 1.60 -33.18
N ALA A 275 10.18 2.54 -33.83
CA ALA A 275 11.61 2.70 -33.63
C ALA A 275 11.95 3.13 -32.18
N GLN A 276 11.15 4.03 -31.60
CA GLN A 276 11.32 4.47 -30.21
C GLN A 276 10.98 3.35 -29.20
N LYS A 277 9.92 2.58 -29.45
CA LYS A 277 9.58 1.39 -28.64
C LYS A 277 10.72 0.35 -28.67
N GLN A 278 11.27 0.06 -29.86
CA GLN A 278 12.40 -0.85 -30.00
C GLN A 278 13.67 -0.32 -29.31
N LYS A 279 13.90 1.00 -29.31
CA LYS A 279 15.02 1.62 -28.59
C LYS A 279 14.84 1.40 -27.08
N LEU A 280 13.67 1.76 -26.53
CA LEU A 280 13.36 1.58 -25.11
C LEU A 280 13.49 0.13 -24.67
N ASN A 281 12.94 -0.82 -25.44
CA ASN A 281 13.04 -2.24 -25.15
C ASN A 281 14.49 -2.72 -25.09
N ARG A 282 15.33 -2.32 -26.05
CA ARG A 282 16.76 -2.69 -26.06
C ARG A 282 17.48 -2.15 -24.83
N MET A 283 17.19 -0.92 -24.40
CA MET A 283 17.81 -0.31 -23.23
C MET A 283 17.41 -1.05 -21.94
N LEU A 284 16.12 -1.37 -21.79
CA LEU A 284 15.61 -2.12 -20.63
C LEU A 284 16.20 -3.53 -20.55
N LEU A 285 16.26 -4.25 -21.67
CA LEU A 285 16.84 -5.61 -21.70
C LEU A 285 18.35 -5.62 -21.39
N LYS A 286 19.04 -4.50 -21.62
CA LYS A 286 20.47 -4.34 -21.26
C LYS A 286 20.70 -3.87 -19.82
N GLY A 287 19.63 -3.55 -19.09
CA GLY A 287 19.72 -2.97 -17.75
C GLY A 287 20.33 -1.56 -17.75
N GLU A 288 20.19 -0.81 -18.84
CA GLU A 288 20.68 0.58 -18.93
C GLU A 288 19.85 1.46 -17.96
N PRO A 289 20.48 2.44 -17.26
CA PRO A 289 19.75 3.35 -16.40
C PRO A 289 18.68 4.13 -17.17
N MET A 290 17.50 4.27 -16.59
CA MET A 290 16.34 4.98 -17.18
C MET A 290 15.99 6.18 -16.30
N ASP A 291 16.53 7.34 -16.65
CA ASP A 291 16.15 8.60 -16.03
C ASP A 291 15.11 9.37 -16.87
N THR A 292 14.58 10.44 -16.29
CA THR A 292 13.58 11.29 -16.96
C THR A 292 14.11 11.91 -18.26
N THR A 293 15.39 12.25 -18.33
CA THR A 293 16.03 12.84 -19.52
C THR A 293 16.06 11.84 -20.67
N ILE A 294 16.36 10.58 -20.37
CA ILE A 294 16.36 9.49 -21.36
C ILE A 294 14.95 9.23 -21.86
N LEU A 295 13.96 9.16 -20.95
CA LEU A 295 12.56 8.94 -21.31
C LEU A 295 11.99 10.09 -22.15
N ALA A 296 12.29 11.35 -21.80
CA ALA A 296 11.92 12.53 -22.58
C ALA A 296 12.55 12.53 -24.00
N GLY A 297 13.76 11.98 -24.14
CA GLY A 297 14.41 11.80 -25.43
C GLY A 297 13.84 10.64 -26.29
N ILE A 298 12.92 9.84 -25.72
CA ILE A 298 12.30 8.72 -26.44
C ILE A 298 10.97 9.13 -27.07
N ALA A 299 10.07 9.74 -26.29
CA ALA A 299 8.72 10.13 -26.73
C ALA A 299 8.19 11.27 -25.83
N ASP A 300 6.88 11.59 -25.95
CA ASP A 300 6.21 12.60 -25.12
C ASP A 300 6.06 12.12 -23.67
N TYR A 301 7.12 12.26 -22.90
CA TYR A 301 7.19 11.86 -21.50
C TYR A 301 6.28 12.72 -20.60
N GLU A 302 6.30 14.05 -20.77
CA GLU A 302 5.49 14.98 -19.96
C GLU A 302 3.99 14.76 -20.19
N GLY A 303 3.57 14.63 -21.44
CA GLY A 303 2.19 14.32 -21.78
C GLY A 303 1.73 12.95 -21.26
N ALA A 304 2.63 11.96 -21.21
CA ALA A 304 2.32 10.63 -20.67
C ALA A 304 2.08 10.68 -19.15
N VAL A 305 2.92 11.39 -18.40
CA VAL A 305 2.75 11.60 -16.96
C VAL A 305 1.47 12.39 -16.69
N ASP A 306 1.23 13.49 -17.41
CA ASP A 306 0.02 14.31 -17.26
C ASP A 306 -1.26 13.49 -17.51
N ARG A 307 -1.26 12.61 -18.51
CA ARG A 307 -2.40 11.70 -18.77
C ARG A 307 -2.64 10.73 -17.61
N ALA A 308 -1.57 10.14 -17.04
CA ALA A 308 -1.68 9.23 -15.89
C ALA A 308 -2.23 9.95 -14.66
N VAL A 309 -1.72 11.15 -14.36
CA VAL A 309 -2.20 12.00 -13.27
C VAL A 309 -3.68 12.36 -13.46
N LYS A 310 -4.08 12.81 -14.67
CA LYS A 310 -5.49 13.12 -14.96
C LYS A 310 -6.40 11.91 -14.80
N PHE A 311 -5.95 10.73 -15.23
CA PHE A 311 -6.71 9.49 -15.07
C PHE A 311 -6.97 9.20 -13.58
N ALA A 312 -5.93 9.25 -12.74
CA ALA A 312 -6.06 9.05 -11.30
C ALA A 312 -6.95 10.11 -10.65
N GLN A 313 -6.84 11.38 -11.05
CA GLN A 313 -7.69 12.47 -10.55
C GLN A 313 -9.17 12.27 -10.87
N ASN A 314 -9.49 11.78 -12.08
CA ASN A 314 -10.87 11.45 -12.43
C ASN A 314 -11.41 10.32 -11.55
N MET A 315 -10.62 9.28 -11.25
CA MET A 315 -11.01 8.24 -10.30
C MET A 315 -11.28 8.79 -8.90
N LEU A 316 -10.49 9.78 -8.45
CA LEU A 316 -10.71 10.45 -7.17
C LEU A 316 -12.01 11.25 -7.14
N VAL A 317 -12.38 11.90 -8.24
CA VAL A 317 -13.69 12.59 -8.36
C VAL A 317 -14.83 11.57 -8.24
N GLU A 318 -14.73 10.42 -8.91
CA GLU A 318 -15.71 9.34 -8.80
C GLU A 318 -15.75 8.74 -7.39
N ALA A 319 -14.58 8.50 -6.75
CA ALA A 319 -14.51 8.03 -5.38
C ALA A 319 -15.21 8.97 -4.40
N ARG A 320 -15.03 10.28 -4.57
CA ARG A 320 -15.74 11.28 -3.75
C ARG A 320 -17.25 11.22 -3.95
N ALA A 321 -17.72 10.96 -5.15
CA ALA A 321 -19.14 10.81 -5.45
C ALA A 321 -19.76 9.60 -4.74
N ASP A 322 -19.02 8.51 -4.53
CA ASP A 322 -19.51 7.33 -3.81
C ASP A 322 -19.84 7.65 -2.31
N LEU A 323 -19.23 8.69 -1.73
CA LEU A 323 -19.48 9.12 -0.35
C LEU A 323 -20.81 9.88 -0.17
N VAL A 324 -21.55 10.19 -1.23
CA VAL A 324 -22.83 10.90 -1.17
C VAL A 324 -23.87 10.12 -0.36
N CYS A 325 -23.80 8.80 -0.30
CA CYS A 325 -24.67 7.95 0.50
C CYS A 325 -24.52 8.16 2.02
N LEU A 326 -23.44 8.77 2.48
CA LEU A 326 -23.16 9.01 3.90
C LEU A 326 -23.78 10.32 4.40
N ASN A 327 -24.27 10.31 5.64
CA ASN A 327 -24.68 11.53 6.33
C ASN A 327 -23.46 12.43 6.61
N ALA A 328 -23.70 13.73 6.70
CA ALA A 328 -22.65 14.69 7.09
C ALA A 328 -22.08 14.34 8.48
N SER A 329 -20.78 14.16 8.56
CA SER A 329 -20.06 13.85 9.79
C SER A 329 -18.57 14.21 9.65
N PRO A 330 -17.84 14.40 10.77
CA PRO A 330 -16.40 14.58 10.72
C PRO A 330 -15.66 13.42 10.03
N HIS A 331 -16.15 12.19 10.15
CA HIS A 331 -15.54 11.01 9.52
C HIS A 331 -15.76 10.98 8.00
N LYS A 332 -16.97 11.37 7.54
CA LYS A 332 -17.19 11.58 6.09
C LYS A 332 -16.25 12.65 5.55
N GLN A 333 -16.15 13.79 6.25
CA GLN A 333 -15.24 14.85 5.84
C GLN A 333 -13.79 14.34 5.76
N ALA A 334 -13.33 13.54 6.73
CA ALA A 334 -12.00 12.97 6.70
C ALA A 334 -11.78 12.00 5.51
N LEU A 335 -12.81 11.22 5.11
CA LEU A 335 -12.74 10.41 3.88
C LEU A 335 -12.63 11.31 2.63
N GLU A 336 -13.36 12.42 2.56
CA GLU A 336 -13.24 13.40 1.48
C GLU A 336 -11.89 14.13 1.49
N ASP A 337 -11.34 14.41 2.66
CA ASP A 337 -10.02 15.05 2.83
C ASP A 337 -8.88 14.13 2.35
N ILE A 338 -9.02 12.81 2.52
CA ILE A 338 -8.08 11.83 1.94
C ILE A 338 -8.05 11.94 0.40
N VAL A 339 -9.21 12.07 -0.23
CA VAL A 339 -9.31 12.28 -1.69
C VAL A 339 -8.62 13.59 -2.08
N GLY A 340 -8.89 14.68 -1.38
CA GLY A 340 -8.25 15.98 -1.62
C GLY A 340 -6.73 15.95 -1.44
N TYR A 341 -6.26 15.23 -0.41
CA TYR A 341 -4.84 15.02 -0.15
C TYR A 341 -4.15 14.28 -1.30
N LEU A 342 -4.72 13.15 -1.73
CA LEU A 342 -4.14 12.37 -2.82
C LEU A 342 -4.18 13.15 -4.15
N HIS A 343 -5.24 13.96 -4.38
CA HIS A 343 -5.31 14.86 -5.52
C HIS A 343 -4.14 15.85 -5.51
N SER A 344 -3.84 16.46 -4.36
CA SER A 344 -2.72 17.40 -4.23
C SER A 344 -1.35 16.74 -4.44
N LEU A 345 -1.19 15.47 -4.03
CA LEU A 345 0.03 14.71 -4.29
C LEU A 345 0.22 14.42 -5.79
N LEU A 346 -0.86 14.10 -6.50
CA LEU A 346 -0.84 13.93 -7.95
C LEU A 346 -0.49 15.22 -8.70
N ASP A 347 -0.96 16.39 -8.23
CA ASP A 347 -0.57 17.68 -8.80
C ASP A 347 0.93 17.96 -8.64
N GLN A 348 1.53 17.52 -7.51
CA GLN A 348 2.98 17.64 -7.32
C GLN A 348 3.78 16.83 -8.34
N CYS A 349 3.28 15.66 -8.77
CA CYS A 349 3.92 14.88 -9.84
C CYS A 349 4.01 15.64 -11.17
N ARG A 350 3.15 16.64 -11.42
CA ARG A 350 3.22 17.54 -12.58
C ARG A 350 4.20 18.68 -12.41
N ALA A 351 4.36 19.17 -11.18
CA ALA A 351 5.17 20.37 -10.91
C ALA A 351 6.68 20.11 -10.87
N ILE A 352 7.10 18.84 -10.93
CA ILE A 352 8.51 18.43 -10.87
C ILE A 352 9.16 18.44 -12.28
N HIS A 353 8.45 18.88 -13.33
CA HIS A 353 8.89 18.94 -14.74
C HIS A 353 9.37 20.32 -15.18
#